data_1acb387e21e83f00e513ccc17ba5ef33
#
_entry.id   1acb387e21e83f00e513ccc17ba5ef33
#
_cell.length_a   1.000
_cell.length_b   1.000
_cell.length_c   1.000
_cell.angle_alpha   90.00
_cell.angle_beta   90.00
_cell.angle_gamma   90.00
#
_symmetry.space_group_name_H-M   'P 1'
#
loop_
_entity.id
_entity.type
_entity.pdbx_description
1 polymer ?
#
loop_
_entity_poly.entity_id
_entity_poly.type
_entity_poly.pdbx_seq_one_letter_code
_entity_poly.pdbx_strand_id
1 'polypeptide(L)'
;MATEARASALLLAAETPYPLAGGGALRTASLLHYLALRYDVDMVVFRQPGAPDPGQDLPVGLVRRVSVVDLPVHGRSFTARALRNALRLARGVPPLVDRFGGFGKEIERALEGRRYDIGIVEHSWCAPYGEQMARICGRTVLDLHNVESVLDQRCAEVESGARAWAHRVFSRASLKLERIWLPRFSEVLAASESDAERARAIAPGARVRVYPNALPLVPLPPGGNEEAIVFSGNMEYHPNISAVRFFRREVWPLLRERWPRLVWRLVGKNPEAVRRFTSGDARIQAQGPVEDAVRELAHARVAVVPVLAGSGTRLKILEAWAAGLPVVSTTLGAEGLGARDGQNLLLADSGPAFAEAVSRLLACAELRQRMGAAGRLLLEKEFTWETAWRKLDF
;
A
#
# COMPACT_ATOMS: atom_id res chain seq x y z
N MET A 1 -7.11 25.98 36.94
CA MET A 1 -7.91 25.31 35.90
C MET A 1 -7.31 23.92 35.71
N ALA A 2 -8.01 22.86 36.08
CA ALA A 2 -7.55 21.52 35.79
C ALA A 2 -7.56 21.38 34.26
N THR A 3 -6.41 21.12 33.64
CA THR A 3 -6.32 20.70 32.23
C THR A 3 -7.12 19.41 32.14
N GLU A 4 -8.25 19.42 31.44
CA GLU A 4 -8.94 18.17 31.08
C GLU A 4 -7.90 17.22 30.47
N ALA A 5 -7.82 16.02 31.02
CA ALA A 5 -6.90 15.02 30.51
C ALA A 5 -7.29 14.71 29.04
N ARG A 6 -6.35 14.88 28.14
CA ARG A 6 -6.56 14.58 26.71
C ARG A 6 -6.95 13.11 26.53
N ALA A 7 -7.91 12.84 25.66
CA ALA A 7 -8.29 11.47 25.34
C ALA A 7 -7.09 10.66 24.80
N SER A 8 -7.10 9.36 25.01
CA SER A 8 -5.97 8.46 24.73
C SER A 8 -6.27 7.51 23.58
N ALA A 9 -5.30 7.30 22.71
CA ALA A 9 -5.39 6.37 21.60
C ALA A 9 -4.27 5.32 21.63
N LEU A 10 -4.59 4.12 21.20
CA LEU A 10 -3.63 3.05 20.97
C LEU A 10 -3.62 2.67 19.50
N LEU A 11 -2.46 2.70 18.85
CA LEU A 11 -2.25 2.22 17.49
C LEU A 11 -1.40 0.95 17.49
N LEU A 12 -1.94 -0.16 16.97
CA LEU A 12 -1.19 -1.38 16.69
C LEU A 12 -0.83 -1.41 15.21
N ALA A 13 0.44 -1.14 14.90
CA ALA A 13 0.95 -1.04 13.54
C ALA A 13 1.80 -2.25 13.15
N ALA A 14 1.60 -2.76 11.94
CA ALA A 14 2.36 -3.88 11.40
C ALA A 14 3.80 -3.50 10.99
N GLU A 15 4.04 -2.23 10.72
CA GLU A 15 5.36 -1.67 10.38
C GLU A 15 5.48 -0.24 10.91
N THR A 16 6.71 0.25 11.00
CA THR A 16 6.95 1.66 11.37
C THR A 16 6.43 2.59 10.28
N PRO A 17 5.73 3.69 10.65
CA PRO A 17 5.26 4.69 9.68
C PRO A 17 6.38 5.56 9.10
N TYR A 18 7.56 5.56 9.71
CA TYR A 18 8.70 6.38 9.27
C TYR A 18 9.94 5.51 9.04
N PRO A 19 10.77 5.88 8.02
CA PRO A 19 10.57 6.95 7.05
C PRO A 19 9.35 6.68 6.14
N LEU A 20 8.75 7.73 5.54
CA LEU A 20 7.54 7.67 4.70
C LEU A 20 7.84 6.94 3.37
N ALA A 21 8.19 5.67 3.44
CA ALA A 21 8.62 4.88 2.30
C ALA A 21 7.65 3.74 2.00
N GLY A 22 6.75 3.98 1.06
CA GLY A 22 5.78 3.00 0.60
C GLY A 22 4.37 3.18 1.19
N GLY A 23 3.43 2.45 0.62
CA GLY A 23 2.01 2.68 0.83
C GLY A 23 1.51 2.44 2.26
N GLY A 24 2.01 1.39 2.91
CA GLY A 24 1.67 1.11 4.30
C GLY A 24 2.12 2.24 5.21
N ALA A 25 3.41 2.61 5.16
CA ALA A 25 3.98 3.68 5.97
C ALA A 25 3.23 5.02 5.80
N LEU A 26 2.90 5.41 4.57
CA LEU A 26 2.15 6.65 4.28
C LEU A 26 0.74 6.64 4.89
N ARG A 27 0.04 5.51 4.83
CA ARG A 27 -1.30 5.38 5.42
C ARG A 27 -1.25 5.39 6.94
N THR A 28 -0.35 4.60 7.52
CA THR A 28 -0.11 4.56 8.97
C THR A 28 0.28 5.95 9.50
N ALA A 29 1.19 6.66 8.81
CA ALA A 29 1.59 8.01 9.19
C ALA A 29 0.41 8.99 9.14
N SER A 30 -0.41 8.95 8.07
CA SER A 30 -1.60 9.80 7.95
C SER A 30 -2.56 9.59 9.14
N LEU A 31 -2.85 8.33 9.47
CA LEU A 31 -3.73 7.99 10.58
C LEU A 31 -3.13 8.40 11.92
N LEU A 32 -1.82 8.19 12.10
CA LEU A 32 -1.10 8.60 13.30
C LEU A 32 -1.13 10.12 13.51
N HIS A 33 -0.92 10.90 12.45
CA HIS A 33 -1.05 12.36 12.52
C HIS A 33 -2.47 12.80 12.88
N TYR A 34 -3.49 12.18 12.29
CA TYR A 34 -4.88 12.44 12.64
C TYR A 34 -5.16 12.21 14.12
N LEU A 35 -4.69 11.07 14.64
CA LEU A 35 -4.84 10.72 16.06
C LEU A 35 -4.10 11.72 16.95
N ALA A 36 -2.86 12.06 16.62
CA ALA A 36 -2.05 12.97 17.41
C ALA A 36 -2.61 14.40 17.50
N LEU A 37 -3.49 14.81 16.60
CA LEU A 37 -4.23 16.06 16.70
C LEU A 37 -5.29 16.04 17.83
N ARG A 38 -5.78 14.86 18.25
CA ARG A 38 -6.95 14.70 19.13
C ARG A 38 -6.64 13.92 20.41
N TYR A 39 -5.68 13.01 20.34
CA TYR A 39 -5.39 12.03 21.39
C TYR A 39 -3.92 12.09 21.82
N ASP A 40 -3.67 11.64 23.04
CA ASP A 40 -2.35 11.18 23.45
C ASP A 40 -2.16 9.76 22.92
N VAL A 41 -1.25 9.58 21.97
CA VAL A 41 -1.10 8.33 21.24
C VAL A 41 0.00 7.47 21.84
N ASP A 42 -0.33 6.23 22.18
CA ASP A 42 0.62 5.14 22.40
C ASP A 42 0.62 4.23 21.17
N MET A 43 1.77 3.69 20.78
CA MET A 43 1.93 2.81 19.63
C MET A 43 2.57 1.49 20.03
N VAL A 44 2.01 0.38 19.54
CA VAL A 44 2.67 -0.93 19.50
C VAL A 44 3.02 -1.20 18.04
N VAL A 45 4.28 -1.49 17.77
CA VAL A 45 4.76 -1.70 16.40
C VAL A 45 5.59 -2.98 16.31
N PHE A 46 5.35 -3.73 15.22
CA PHE A 46 6.17 -4.89 14.91
C PHE A 46 7.46 -4.46 14.19
N ARG A 47 8.60 -4.98 14.67
CA ARG A 47 9.91 -4.71 14.08
C ARG A 47 10.44 -5.92 13.32
N GLN A 48 10.85 -5.71 12.08
CA GLN A 48 11.53 -6.73 11.28
C GLN A 48 12.94 -6.97 11.83
N PRO A 49 13.46 -8.22 11.75
CA PRO A 49 14.82 -8.52 12.16
C PRO A 49 15.85 -7.64 11.45
N GLY A 50 16.70 -6.97 12.24
CA GLY A 50 17.73 -6.07 11.73
C GLY A 50 17.24 -4.69 11.30
N ALA A 51 15.94 -4.38 11.46
CA ALA A 51 15.45 -3.01 11.28
C ALA A 51 15.88 -2.11 12.45
N PRO A 52 16.09 -0.79 12.22
CA PRO A 52 16.39 0.17 13.29
C PRO A 52 15.26 0.25 14.31
N ASP A 53 15.51 0.95 15.42
CA ASP A 53 14.47 1.22 16.41
C ASP A 53 13.37 2.08 15.80
N PRO A 54 12.09 1.61 15.80
CA PRO A 54 10.96 2.38 15.27
C PRO A 54 10.77 3.76 15.88
N GLY A 55 11.26 3.98 17.08
CA GLY A 55 11.18 5.27 17.77
C GLY A 55 12.15 6.35 17.23
N GLN A 56 13.23 5.94 16.55
CA GLN A 56 14.27 6.87 16.10
C GLN A 56 13.82 7.83 14.99
N ASP A 57 13.00 7.34 14.08
CA ASP A 57 12.55 8.11 12.90
C ASP A 57 11.18 8.79 13.10
N LEU A 58 10.54 8.58 14.26
CA LEU A 58 9.26 9.21 14.56
C LEU A 58 9.42 10.70 14.86
N PRO A 59 8.59 11.57 14.28
CA PRO A 59 8.57 12.99 14.64
C PRO A 59 8.31 13.18 16.13
N VAL A 60 9.07 14.10 16.74
CA VAL A 60 8.97 14.41 18.16
C VAL A 60 7.55 14.87 18.53
N GLY A 61 6.98 14.30 19.57
CA GLY A 61 5.63 14.64 20.06
C GLY A 61 4.47 13.99 19.32
N LEU A 62 4.73 13.19 18.27
CA LEU A 62 3.69 12.49 17.53
C LEU A 62 3.14 11.28 18.31
N VAL A 63 4.00 10.61 19.06
CA VAL A 63 3.66 9.44 19.87
C VAL A 63 4.21 9.65 21.29
N ARG A 64 3.38 9.41 22.29
CA ARG A 64 3.78 9.50 23.71
C ARG A 64 4.69 8.33 24.11
N ARG A 65 4.38 7.13 23.61
CA ARG A 65 5.10 5.89 23.93
C ARG A 65 5.09 4.93 22.75
N VAL A 66 6.24 4.32 22.49
CA VAL A 66 6.40 3.24 21.52
C VAL A 66 6.75 1.96 22.25
N SER A 67 6.01 0.88 21.98
CA SER A 67 6.31 -0.48 22.41
C SER A 67 6.63 -1.33 21.18
N VAL A 68 7.78 -1.97 21.18
CA VAL A 68 8.27 -2.74 20.03
C VAL A 68 8.06 -4.24 20.28
N VAL A 69 7.50 -4.93 19.29
CA VAL A 69 7.39 -6.39 19.24
C VAL A 69 8.28 -6.93 18.12
N ASP A 70 9.35 -7.62 18.51
CA ASP A 70 10.32 -8.15 17.55
C ASP A 70 9.79 -9.38 16.84
N LEU A 71 9.79 -9.36 15.52
CA LEU A 71 9.44 -10.49 14.68
C LEU A 71 10.61 -11.49 14.60
N PRO A 72 10.36 -12.80 14.61
CA PRO A 72 11.41 -13.81 14.57
C PRO A 72 12.18 -13.80 13.24
N VAL A 73 13.46 -14.15 13.33
CA VAL A 73 14.31 -14.37 12.14
C VAL A 73 13.85 -15.64 11.43
N HIS A 74 13.47 -15.51 10.18
CA HIS A 74 13.14 -16.67 9.34
C HIS A 74 14.32 -17.07 8.44
N GLY A 75 14.60 -18.36 8.35
CA GLY A 75 15.61 -18.89 7.44
C GLY A 75 15.35 -18.45 5.99
N ARG A 76 16.37 -17.90 5.34
CA ARG A 76 16.31 -17.37 3.97
C ARG A 76 16.65 -18.38 2.88
N SER A 77 17.16 -19.58 3.24
CA SER A 77 17.48 -20.63 2.28
C SER A 77 16.25 -21.07 1.49
N PHE A 78 16.46 -21.56 0.28
CA PHE A 78 15.37 -22.06 -0.57
C PHE A 78 14.57 -23.17 0.13
N THR A 79 15.26 -24.13 0.77
CA THR A 79 14.62 -25.24 1.49
C THR A 79 13.78 -24.76 2.67
N ALA A 80 14.29 -23.85 3.50
CA ALA A 80 13.55 -23.28 4.62
C ALA A 80 12.29 -22.52 4.16
N ARG A 81 12.40 -21.78 3.06
CA ARG A 81 11.26 -21.07 2.46
C ARG A 81 10.22 -22.04 1.88
N ALA A 82 10.68 -23.08 1.18
CA ALA A 82 9.79 -24.09 0.59
C ALA A 82 9.03 -24.86 1.67
N LEU A 83 9.73 -25.33 2.72
CA LEU A 83 9.11 -26.03 3.85
C LEU A 83 8.08 -25.14 4.57
N ARG A 84 8.44 -23.91 4.89
CA ARG A 84 7.52 -22.95 5.54
C ARG A 84 6.27 -22.70 4.69
N ASN A 85 6.43 -22.51 3.39
CA ASN A 85 5.30 -22.30 2.49
C ASN A 85 4.43 -23.57 2.36
N ALA A 86 5.02 -24.76 2.32
CA ALA A 86 4.28 -26.01 2.33
C ALA A 86 3.45 -26.17 3.63
N LEU A 87 4.04 -25.86 4.79
CA LEU A 87 3.34 -25.89 6.08
C LEU A 87 2.19 -24.87 6.14
N ARG A 88 2.40 -23.65 5.64
CA ARG A 88 1.34 -22.61 5.54
C ARG A 88 0.18 -23.10 4.67
N LEU A 89 0.48 -23.67 3.51
CA LEU A 89 -0.52 -24.23 2.60
C LEU A 89 -1.28 -25.39 3.24
N ALA A 90 -0.58 -26.33 3.88
CA ALA A 90 -1.20 -27.47 4.57
C ALA A 90 -2.12 -27.01 5.72
N ARG A 91 -1.77 -25.94 6.42
CA ARG A 91 -2.56 -25.35 7.50
C ARG A 91 -3.62 -24.35 7.00
N GLY A 92 -3.60 -23.97 5.74
CA GLY A 92 -4.46 -22.91 5.18
C GLY A 92 -4.24 -21.55 5.86
N VAL A 93 -3.00 -21.23 6.25
CA VAL A 93 -2.68 -19.97 6.93
C VAL A 93 -1.94 -19.03 5.98
N PRO A 94 -2.50 -17.84 5.65
CA PRO A 94 -1.83 -16.86 4.81
C PRO A 94 -0.48 -16.43 5.38
N PRO A 95 0.51 -16.10 4.53
CA PRO A 95 1.87 -15.77 4.96
C PRO A 95 1.97 -14.64 5.98
N LEU A 96 1.15 -13.59 5.85
CA LEU A 96 1.14 -12.45 6.77
C LEU A 96 0.45 -12.80 8.10
N VAL A 97 -0.62 -13.58 8.07
CA VAL A 97 -1.26 -14.10 9.29
C VAL A 97 -0.28 -14.94 10.10
N ASP A 98 0.49 -15.84 9.44
CA ASP A 98 1.54 -16.64 10.08
C ASP A 98 2.71 -15.78 10.59
N ARG A 99 3.05 -14.68 9.87
CA ARG A 99 4.17 -13.80 10.21
C ARG A 99 3.89 -12.96 11.44
N PHE A 100 2.68 -12.43 11.57
CA PHE A 100 2.27 -11.48 12.60
C PHE A 100 1.41 -12.10 13.71
N GLY A 101 1.10 -13.39 13.62
CA GLY A 101 0.32 -14.11 14.63
C GLY A 101 1.16 -14.59 15.82
N GLY A 102 0.50 -14.81 16.97
CA GLY A 102 1.12 -15.45 18.14
C GLY A 102 1.75 -14.52 19.18
N PHE A 103 1.71 -13.20 18.99
CA PHE A 103 2.35 -12.22 19.90
C PHE A 103 1.39 -11.63 20.94
N GLY A 104 0.27 -12.29 21.24
CA GLY A 104 -0.72 -11.78 22.17
C GLY A 104 -0.16 -11.49 23.56
N LYS A 105 0.71 -12.36 24.09
CA LYS A 105 1.33 -12.17 25.42
C LYS A 105 2.29 -10.97 25.47
N GLU A 106 3.04 -10.75 24.39
CA GLU A 106 3.95 -9.61 24.26
C GLU A 106 3.17 -8.30 24.21
N ILE A 107 2.07 -8.26 23.47
CA ILE A 107 1.17 -7.11 23.37
C ILE A 107 0.48 -6.86 24.73
N GLU A 108 -0.06 -7.89 25.39
CA GLU A 108 -0.68 -7.76 26.72
C GLU A 108 0.31 -7.19 27.73
N ARG A 109 1.55 -7.72 27.77
CA ARG A 109 2.60 -7.21 28.65
C ARG A 109 2.97 -5.75 28.34
N ALA A 110 3.03 -5.39 27.05
CA ALA A 110 3.32 -4.02 26.62
C ALA A 110 2.23 -3.02 27.06
N LEU A 111 1.00 -3.48 27.24
CA LEU A 111 -0.20 -2.68 27.53
C LEU A 111 -0.73 -2.84 28.95
N GLU A 112 -0.05 -3.60 29.79
CA GLU A 112 -0.50 -3.91 31.15
C GLU A 112 -0.85 -2.66 31.97
N GLY A 113 -2.00 -2.71 32.66
CA GLY A 113 -2.49 -1.63 33.50
C GLY A 113 -2.99 -0.38 32.79
N ARG A 114 -3.11 -0.39 31.44
CA ARG A 114 -3.53 0.77 30.67
C ARG A 114 -4.93 0.62 30.12
N ARG A 115 -5.57 1.77 29.89
CA ARG A 115 -6.84 1.88 29.17
C ARG A 115 -6.77 3.03 28.18
N TYR A 116 -7.55 2.90 27.10
CA TYR A 116 -7.58 3.87 26.03
C TYR A 116 -9.03 4.16 25.62
N ASP A 117 -9.29 5.35 25.14
CA ASP A 117 -10.59 5.72 24.61
C ASP A 117 -10.82 5.05 23.26
N ILE A 118 -9.78 4.95 22.43
CA ILE A 118 -9.83 4.28 21.13
C ILE A 118 -8.59 3.42 20.89
N GLY A 119 -8.79 2.26 20.28
CA GLY A 119 -7.72 1.38 19.81
C GLY A 119 -7.85 1.08 18.33
N ILE A 120 -6.76 1.23 17.59
CA ILE A 120 -6.73 0.97 16.14
C ILE A 120 -5.78 -0.18 15.86
N VAL A 121 -6.26 -1.13 15.07
CA VAL A 121 -5.47 -2.27 14.57
C VAL A 121 -5.31 -2.09 13.07
N GLU A 122 -4.09 -2.06 12.59
CA GLU A 122 -3.81 -2.02 11.16
C GLU A 122 -3.72 -3.42 10.58
N HIS A 123 -4.29 -3.55 9.39
CA HIS A 123 -4.35 -4.76 8.57
C HIS A 123 -5.22 -5.92 9.11
N SER A 124 -5.92 -6.59 8.23
CA SER A 124 -6.80 -7.73 8.55
C SER A 124 -6.05 -8.91 9.17
N TRP A 125 -4.78 -9.12 8.87
CA TRP A 125 -3.98 -10.19 9.48
C TRP A 125 -3.62 -9.93 10.95
N CYS A 126 -3.66 -8.68 11.41
CA CYS A 126 -3.55 -8.31 12.82
C CYS A 126 -4.91 -8.24 13.54
N ALA A 127 -6.03 -8.40 12.82
CA ALA A 127 -7.37 -8.32 13.41
C ALA A 127 -7.60 -9.22 14.64
N PRO A 128 -6.98 -10.42 14.78
CA PRO A 128 -7.11 -11.22 15.99
C PRO A 128 -6.69 -10.50 17.29
N TYR A 129 -5.81 -9.51 17.24
CA TYR A 129 -5.45 -8.67 18.39
C TYR A 129 -6.57 -7.72 18.83
N GLY A 130 -7.59 -7.54 18.01
CA GLY A 130 -8.79 -6.77 18.33
C GLY A 130 -9.52 -7.27 19.58
N GLU A 131 -9.44 -8.58 19.89
CA GLU A 131 -10.02 -9.12 21.13
C GLU A 131 -9.32 -8.58 22.39
N GLN A 132 -7.99 -8.45 22.36
CA GLN A 132 -7.21 -7.87 23.44
C GLN A 132 -7.45 -6.37 23.54
N MET A 133 -7.49 -5.70 22.39
CA MET A 133 -7.80 -4.26 22.32
C MET A 133 -9.17 -3.93 22.89
N ALA A 134 -10.19 -4.75 22.62
CA ALA A 134 -11.55 -4.54 23.12
C ALA A 134 -11.68 -4.61 24.66
N ARG A 135 -10.71 -5.25 25.34
CA ARG A 135 -10.69 -5.32 26.81
C ARG A 135 -10.17 -4.03 27.46
N ILE A 136 -9.40 -3.24 26.73
CA ILE A 136 -8.69 -2.06 27.25
C ILE A 136 -9.05 -0.76 26.53
N CYS A 137 -9.76 -0.82 25.41
CA CYS A 137 -10.19 0.33 24.62
C CYS A 137 -11.71 0.47 24.65
N GLY A 138 -12.20 1.69 24.79
CA GLY A 138 -13.63 1.99 24.73
C GLY A 138 -14.24 1.78 23.35
N ARG A 139 -13.46 2.02 22.29
CA ARG A 139 -13.82 1.81 20.87
C ARG A 139 -12.67 1.12 20.15
N THR A 140 -12.96 0.21 19.23
CA THR A 140 -11.95 -0.47 18.41
C THR A 140 -12.19 -0.22 16.94
N VAL A 141 -11.13 0.07 16.20
CA VAL A 141 -11.15 0.33 14.76
C VAL A 141 -10.17 -0.61 14.07
N LEU A 142 -10.60 -1.22 12.96
CA LEU A 142 -9.72 -1.99 12.08
C LEU A 142 -9.45 -1.19 10.82
N ASP A 143 -8.18 -0.90 10.53
CA ASP A 143 -7.79 -0.25 9.28
C ASP A 143 -7.37 -1.28 8.23
N LEU A 144 -8.22 -1.44 7.19
CA LEU A 144 -7.94 -2.33 6.07
C LEU A 144 -7.15 -1.59 5.00
N HIS A 145 -5.88 -1.95 4.83
CA HIS A 145 -5.10 -1.49 3.69
C HIS A 145 -5.55 -2.17 2.39
N ASN A 146 -6.00 -3.43 2.50
CA ASN A 146 -6.56 -4.23 1.41
C ASN A 146 -7.69 -5.13 1.94
N VAL A 147 -8.55 -5.58 1.05
CA VAL A 147 -9.39 -6.77 1.27
C VAL A 147 -8.56 -7.96 0.79
N GLU A 148 -7.93 -8.68 1.73
CA GLU A 148 -6.90 -9.69 1.44
C GLU A 148 -7.46 -10.88 0.65
N SER A 149 -8.70 -11.29 0.93
CA SER A 149 -9.36 -12.36 0.17
C SER A 149 -9.50 -12.02 -1.32
N VAL A 150 -9.82 -10.76 -1.62
CA VAL A 150 -9.94 -10.24 -3.00
C VAL A 150 -8.56 -10.09 -3.64
N LEU A 151 -7.57 -9.61 -2.88
CA LEU A 151 -6.19 -9.51 -3.34
C LEU A 151 -5.66 -10.87 -3.79
N ASP A 152 -5.79 -11.89 -2.93
CA ASP A 152 -5.34 -13.25 -3.24
C ASP A 152 -6.13 -13.86 -4.41
N GLN A 153 -7.44 -13.63 -4.50
CA GLN A 153 -8.25 -14.07 -5.63
C GLN A 153 -7.73 -13.49 -6.95
N ARG A 154 -7.50 -12.19 -7.01
CA ARG A 154 -6.96 -11.51 -8.21
C ARG A 154 -5.55 -11.96 -8.55
N CYS A 155 -4.72 -12.24 -7.53
CA CYS A 155 -3.41 -12.84 -7.76
C CYS A 155 -3.52 -14.24 -8.38
N ALA A 156 -4.51 -15.04 -7.97
CA ALA A 156 -4.75 -16.36 -8.56
C ALA A 156 -5.19 -16.31 -10.03
N GLU A 157 -5.84 -15.24 -10.46
CA GLU A 157 -6.30 -15.03 -11.84
C GLU A 157 -5.14 -14.70 -12.81
N VAL A 158 -4.09 -14.04 -12.32
CA VAL A 158 -2.91 -13.64 -13.13
C VAL A 158 -1.73 -14.61 -13.04
N GLU A 159 -1.83 -15.62 -12.18
CA GLU A 159 -0.85 -16.69 -12.03
C GLU A 159 -1.37 -18.03 -12.60
N SER A 160 -0.49 -19.02 -12.71
CA SER A 160 -0.83 -20.37 -13.18
C SER A 160 -0.24 -21.45 -12.30
N GLY A 161 -0.75 -22.67 -12.44
CA GLY A 161 -0.24 -23.85 -11.75
C GLY A 161 -0.29 -23.75 -10.21
N ALA A 162 0.77 -24.19 -9.55
CA ALA A 162 0.84 -24.24 -8.09
C ALA A 162 0.72 -22.86 -7.42
N ARG A 163 1.14 -21.79 -8.07
CA ARG A 163 1.00 -20.43 -7.53
C ARG A 163 -0.44 -19.97 -7.50
N ALA A 164 -1.17 -20.16 -8.60
CA ALA A 164 -2.61 -19.85 -8.65
C ALA A 164 -3.39 -20.66 -7.61
N TRP A 165 -3.05 -21.93 -7.44
CA TRP A 165 -3.65 -22.77 -6.41
C TRP A 165 -3.37 -22.25 -5.00
N ALA A 166 -2.13 -21.89 -4.69
CA ALA A 166 -1.75 -21.33 -3.40
C ALA A 166 -2.54 -20.06 -3.07
N HIS A 167 -2.67 -19.12 -4.01
CA HIS A 167 -3.48 -17.93 -3.85
C HIS A 167 -4.96 -18.24 -3.61
N ARG A 168 -5.53 -19.24 -4.28
CA ARG A 168 -6.92 -19.68 -4.01
C ARG A 168 -7.10 -20.23 -2.60
N VAL A 169 -6.12 -20.98 -2.08
CA VAL A 169 -6.13 -21.47 -0.69
C VAL A 169 -6.08 -20.29 0.28
N PHE A 170 -5.17 -19.34 0.07
CA PHE A 170 -5.03 -18.17 0.93
C PHE A 170 -6.23 -17.22 0.84
N SER A 171 -6.80 -17.01 -0.35
CA SER A 171 -8.04 -16.25 -0.51
C SER A 171 -9.19 -16.79 0.36
N ARG A 172 -9.39 -18.11 0.37
CA ARG A 172 -10.42 -18.73 1.22
C ARG A 172 -10.14 -18.56 2.72
N ALA A 173 -8.87 -18.65 3.10
CA ALA A 173 -8.46 -18.47 4.49
C ALA A 173 -8.61 -17.02 4.94
N SER A 174 -8.22 -16.06 4.11
CA SER A 174 -8.41 -14.62 4.34
C SER A 174 -9.90 -14.27 4.41
N LEU A 175 -10.73 -14.83 3.52
CA LEU A 175 -12.19 -14.64 3.55
C LEU A 175 -12.81 -15.13 4.87
N LYS A 176 -12.36 -16.28 5.38
CA LYS A 176 -12.81 -16.79 6.67
C LYS A 176 -12.41 -15.85 7.80
N LEU A 177 -11.19 -15.36 7.80
CA LEU A 177 -10.67 -14.42 8.79
C LEU A 177 -11.46 -13.10 8.75
N GLU A 178 -11.68 -12.53 7.58
CA GLU A 178 -12.45 -11.31 7.38
C GLU A 178 -13.89 -11.46 7.87
N ARG A 179 -14.58 -12.55 7.54
CA ARG A 179 -15.93 -12.84 8.06
C ARG A 179 -16.01 -12.90 9.58
N ILE A 180 -14.97 -13.41 10.23
CA ILE A 180 -14.94 -13.57 11.69
C ILE A 180 -14.64 -12.23 12.37
N TRP A 181 -13.70 -11.45 11.84
CA TRP A 181 -13.13 -10.33 12.56
C TRP A 181 -13.73 -8.98 12.19
N LEU A 182 -14.11 -8.73 10.94
CA LEU A 182 -14.68 -7.45 10.53
C LEU A 182 -15.87 -7.01 11.42
N PRO A 183 -16.86 -7.90 11.74
CA PRO A 183 -18.00 -7.49 12.55
C PRO A 183 -17.68 -7.26 14.04
N ARG A 184 -16.48 -7.64 14.50
CA ARG A 184 -16.09 -7.53 15.92
C ARG A 184 -15.50 -6.18 16.28
N PHE A 185 -15.17 -5.36 15.28
CA PHE A 185 -14.70 -4.01 15.49
C PHE A 185 -15.86 -3.03 15.52
N SER A 186 -15.72 -1.97 16.32
CA SER A 186 -16.70 -0.88 16.36
C SER A 186 -16.83 -0.22 15.00
N GLU A 187 -15.73 -0.17 14.23
CA GLU A 187 -15.68 0.35 12.87
C GLU A 187 -14.52 -0.28 12.09
N VAL A 188 -14.71 -0.37 10.78
CA VAL A 188 -13.70 -0.84 9.81
C VAL A 188 -13.45 0.26 8.79
N LEU A 189 -12.19 0.63 8.58
CA LEU A 189 -11.77 1.60 7.57
C LEU A 189 -11.34 0.87 6.30
N ALA A 190 -11.89 1.23 5.17
CA ALA A 190 -11.53 0.69 3.86
C ALA A 190 -10.87 1.77 2.99
N ALA A 191 -9.91 1.38 2.14
CA ALA A 191 -9.12 2.32 1.35
C ALA A 191 -9.87 2.93 0.15
N SER A 192 -11.01 2.37 -0.24
CA SER A 192 -11.85 2.87 -1.34
C SER A 192 -13.31 2.45 -1.16
N GLU A 193 -14.23 3.08 -1.90
CA GLU A 193 -15.63 2.65 -1.88
C GLU A 193 -15.78 1.21 -2.40
N SER A 194 -15.04 0.83 -3.44
CA SER A 194 -15.07 -0.54 -3.94
C SER A 194 -14.58 -1.57 -2.92
N ASP A 195 -13.59 -1.23 -2.08
CA ASP A 195 -13.16 -2.10 -0.98
C ASP A 195 -14.18 -2.11 0.16
N ALA A 196 -14.82 -0.98 0.44
CA ALA A 196 -15.89 -0.90 1.43
C ALA A 196 -17.10 -1.74 1.04
N GLU A 197 -17.53 -1.70 -0.21
CA GLU A 197 -18.60 -2.56 -0.76
C GLU A 197 -18.25 -4.04 -0.62
N ARG A 198 -17.02 -4.43 -0.96
CA ARG A 198 -16.53 -5.82 -0.79
C ARG A 198 -16.51 -6.23 0.68
N ALA A 199 -16.01 -5.38 1.57
CA ALA A 199 -15.98 -5.66 3.00
C ALA A 199 -17.39 -5.83 3.57
N ARG A 200 -18.35 -4.99 3.18
CA ARG A 200 -19.77 -5.12 3.55
C ARG A 200 -20.40 -6.40 3.01
N ALA A 201 -20.07 -6.79 1.76
CA ALA A 201 -20.55 -8.05 1.17
C ALA A 201 -19.98 -9.29 1.89
N ILE A 202 -18.71 -9.23 2.32
CA ILE A 202 -18.04 -10.30 3.08
C ILE A 202 -18.62 -10.42 4.49
N ALA A 203 -18.90 -9.30 5.14
CA ALA A 203 -19.36 -9.20 6.52
C ALA A 203 -20.46 -8.13 6.66
N PRO A 204 -21.74 -8.46 6.36
CA PRO A 204 -22.84 -7.49 6.36
C PRO A 204 -23.09 -6.80 7.71
N GLY A 205 -22.66 -7.43 8.81
CA GLY A 205 -22.75 -6.84 10.17
C GLY A 205 -21.62 -5.83 10.50
N ALA A 206 -20.62 -5.68 9.66
CA ALA A 206 -19.51 -4.76 9.90
C ALA A 206 -19.91 -3.31 9.55
N ARG A 207 -19.52 -2.36 10.40
CA ARG A 207 -19.65 -0.93 10.11
C ARG A 207 -18.42 -0.49 9.32
N VAL A 208 -18.58 -0.33 8.01
CA VAL A 208 -17.47 0.00 7.11
C VAL A 208 -17.56 1.44 6.64
N ARG A 209 -16.49 2.20 6.88
CA ARG A 209 -16.28 3.58 6.45
C ARG A 209 -15.14 3.64 5.44
N VAL A 210 -15.22 4.54 4.48
CA VAL A 210 -14.12 4.81 3.57
C VAL A 210 -13.16 5.81 4.19
N TYR A 211 -11.93 5.40 4.35
CA TYR A 211 -10.76 6.23 4.65
C TYR A 211 -9.75 6.05 3.51
N PRO A 212 -9.71 6.94 2.53
CA PRO A 212 -8.90 6.75 1.33
C PRO A 212 -7.41 6.85 1.65
N ASN A 213 -6.60 6.17 0.87
CA ASN A 213 -5.16 6.46 0.85
C ASN A 213 -4.95 7.89 0.35
N ALA A 214 -4.03 8.58 0.99
CA ALA A 214 -3.77 9.98 0.74
C ALA A 214 -2.28 10.31 0.93
N LEU A 215 -1.85 11.45 0.41
CA LEU A 215 -0.49 11.95 0.57
C LEU A 215 -0.49 13.28 1.33
N PRO A 216 0.61 13.61 2.02
CA PRO A 216 0.81 14.97 2.47
C PRO A 216 0.92 15.86 1.23
N LEU A 217 0.27 17.02 1.25
CA LEU A 217 0.37 17.95 0.14
C LEU A 217 1.76 18.60 0.14
N VAL A 218 2.53 18.33 -0.89
CA VAL A 218 3.85 18.93 -1.10
C VAL A 218 3.82 19.88 -2.29
N PRO A 219 4.67 20.91 -2.34
CA PRO A 219 4.83 21.75 -3.52
C PRO A 219 5.11 20.90 -4.77
N LEU A 220 4.63 21.34 -5.93
CA LEU A 220 4.93 20.69 -7.19
C LEU A 220 6.46 20.74 -7.42
N PRO A 221 7.16 19.60 -7.55
CA PRO A 221 8.58 19.61 -7.81
C PRO A 221 8.88 20.15 -9.22
N PRO A 222 10.08 20.70 -9.46
CA PRO A 222 10.50 21.07 -10.81
C PRO A 222 10.49 19.83 -11.70
N GLY A 223 9.80 19.92 -12.84
CA GLY A 223 9.71 18.83 -13.81
C GLY A 223 11.05 18.57 -14.49
N GLY A 224 11.43 17.31 -14.62
CA GLY A 224 12.50 16.85 -15.50
C GLY A 224 12.01 16.71 -16.95
N ASN A 225 12.95 16.59 -17.88
CA ASN A 225 12.63 16.34 -19.28
C ASN A 225 13.35 15.09 -19.81
N GLU A 226 13.64 14.15 -18.93
CA GLU A 226 14.32 12.93 -19.34
C GLU A 226 13.37 12.06 -20.18
N GLU A 227 13.92 11.51 -21.26
CA GLU A 227 13.17 10.56 -22.11
C GLU A 227 13.00 9.22 -21.36
N ALA A 228 12.28 9.29 -20.25
CA ALA A 228 12.08 8.19 -19.33
C ALA A 228 10.60 7.98 -18.99
N ILE A 229 10.24 6.72 -18.80
CA ILE A 229 8.99 6.31 -18.14
C ILE A 229 9.34 5.68 -16.79
N VAL A 230 8.46 5.79 -15.81
CA VAL A 230 8.74 5.35 -14.44
C VAL A 230 7.62 4.51 -13.85
N PHE A 231 8.00 3.46 -13.09
CA PHE A 231 7.14 2.66 -12.26
C PHE A 231 7.68 2.65 -10.83
N SER A 232 6.87 3.03 -9.84
CA SER A 232 7.28 3.06 -8.43
C SER A 232 6.64 1.93 -7.59
N GLY A 233 7.33 1.53 -6.51
CA GLY A 233 6.78 0.64 -5.50
C GLY A 233 7.75 -0.39 -4.95
N ASN A 234 7.26 -1.24 -4.03
CA ASN A 234 8.03 -2.37 -3.53
C ASN A 234 8.07 -3.49 -4.58
N MET A 235 9.23 -3.78 -5.14
CA MET A 235 9.40 -4.75 -6.23
C MET A 235 9.26 -6.21 -5.78
N GLU A 236 9.26 -6.49 -4.48
CA GLU A 236 8.96 -7.82 -3.93
C GLU A 236 7.44 -8.09 -3.80
N TYR A 237 6.62 -7.06 -3.82
CA TYR A 237 5.18 -7.20 -3.73
C TYR A 237 4.61 -7.87 -4.99
N HIS A 238 3.91 -8.99 -4.81
CA HIS A 238 3.46 -9.84 -5.92
C HIS A 238 2.76 -9.11 -7.07
N PRO A 239 1.78 -8.20 -6.83
CA PRO A 239 1.18 -7.39 -7.89
C PRO A 239 2.18 -6.56 -8.70
N ASN A 240 3.24 -6.05 -8.06
CA ASN A 240 4.28 -5.28 -8.75
C ASN A 240 5.19 -6.19 -9.59
N ILE A 241 5.54 -7.39 -9.09
CA ILE A 241 6.28 -8.39 -9.88
C ILE A 241 5.51 -8.75 -11.15
N SER A 242 4.20 -9.00 -11.03
CA SER A 242 3.37 -9.36 -12.19
C SER A 242 3.20 -8.20 -13.17
N ALA A 243 3.10 -6.96 -12.67
CA ALA A 243 3.06 -5.74 -13.47
C ALA A 243 4.36 -5.55 -14.27
N VAL A 244 5.53 -5.68 -13.62
CA VAL A 244 6.84 -5.60 -14.30
C VAL A 244 6.99 -6.72 -15.33
N ARG A 245 6.55 -7.95 -15.01
CA ARG A 245 6.55 -9.08 -15.94
C ARG A 245 5.69 -8.80 -17.19
N PHE A 246 4.47 -8.33 -17.00
CA PHE A 246 3.56 -7.96 -18.09
C PHE A 246 4.16 -6.84 -18.93
N PHE A 247 4.59 -5.74 -18.32
CA PHE A 247 5.16 -4.61 -19.05
C PHE A 247 6.41 -5.01 -19.85
N ARG A 248 7.31 -5.81 -19.24
CA ARG A 248 8.52 -6.30 -19.92
C ARG A 248 8.24 -7.17 -21.15
N ARG A 249 7.17 -7.97 -21.10
CA ARG A 249 6.84 -8.93 -22.17
C ARG A 249 5.98 -8.33 -23.26
N GLU A 250 4.97 -7.55 -22.89
CA GLU A 250 3.88 -7.14 -23.77
C GLU A 250 3.99 -5.67 -24.22
N VAL A 251 4.60 -4.80 -23.42
CA VAL A 251 4.61 -3.35 -23.66
C VAL A 251 5.99 -2.86 -24.08
N TRP A 252 7.03 -3.22 -23.30
CA TRP A 252 8.37 -2.71 -23.51
C TRP A 252 8.97 -2.99 -24.90
N PRO A 253 8.81 -4.17 -25.53
CA PRO A 253 9.33 -4.40 -26.87
C PRO A 253 8.81 -3.39 -27.89
N LEU A 254 7.51 -3.04 -27.84
CA LEU A 254 6.87 -2.08 -28.73
C LEU A 254 7.37 -0.65 -28.51
N LEU A 255 7.54 -0.26 -27.23
CA LEU A 255 8.10 1.05 -26.89
C LEU A 255 9.59 1.14 -27.23
N ARG A 256 10.34 0.09 -26.97
CA ARG A 256 11.76 0.01 -27.25
C ARG A 256 12.11 0.21 -28.71
N GLU A 257 11.29 -0.32 -29.60
CA GLU A 257 11.45 -0.18 -31.06
C GLU A 257 11.12 1.26 -31.49
N ARG A 258 9.98 1.80 -31.06
CA ARG A 258 9.49 3.12 -31.45
C ARG A 258 10.28 4.28 -30.85
N TRP A 259 10.84 4.10 -29.65
CA TRP A 259 11.54 5.13 -28.88
C TRP A 259 12.95 4.65 -28.51
N PRO A 260 13.96 4.80 -29.40
CA PRO A 260 15.29 4.21 -29.21
C PRO A 260 16.06 4.75 -28.00
N ARG A 261 15.76 5.97 -27.52
CA ARG A 261 16.42 6.59 -26.36
C ARG A 261 15.64 6.45 -25.07
N LEU A 262 14.41 5.91 -25.14
CA LEU A 262 13.56 5.77 -23.96
C LEU A 262 14.19 4.87 -22.90
N VAL A 263 14.15 5.33 -21.66
CA VAL A 263 14.56 4.57 -20.48
C VAL A 263 13.33 4.20 -19.67
N TRP A 264 13.28 2.96 -19.18
CA TRP A 264 12.28 2.53 -18.24
C TRP A 264 12.90 2.41 -16.84
N ARG A 265 12.45 3.26 -15.90
CA ARG A 265 12.91 3.28 -14.53
C ARG A 265 11.95 2.53 -13.62
N LEU A 266 12.51 1.71 -12.74
CA LEU A 266 11.82 1.03 -11.64
C LEU A 266 12.39 1.57 -10.35
N VAL A 267 11.57 2.26 -9.55
CA VAL A 267 12.01 2.98 -8.34
C VAL A 267 11.35 2.38 -7.10
N GLY A 268 12.13 2.00 -6.10
CA GLY A 268 11.60 1.57 -4.81
C GLY A 268 12.30 0.38 -4.18
N LYS A 269 11.67 -0.18 -3.12
CA LYS A 269 12.25 -1.24 -2.30
C LYS A 269 12.44 -2.55 -3.09
N ASN A 270 13.48 -3.32 -2.73
CA ASN A 270 13.75 -4.68 -3.21
C ASN A 270 13.87 -4.80 -4.75
N PRO A 271 14.68 -3.97 -5.44
CA PRO A 271 14.81 -4.02 -6.90
C PRO A 271 15.32 -5.38 -7.42
N GLU A 272 16.04 -6.13 -6.59
CA GLU A 272 16.55 -7.47 -6.91
C GLU A 272 15.43 -8.49 -7.20
N ALA A 273 14.23 -8.30 -6.65
CA ALA A 273 13.08 -9.20 -6.86
C ALA A 273 12.62 -9.23 -8.33
N VAL A 274 12.89 -8.16 -9.09
CA VAL A 274 12.55 -8.05 -10.51
C VAL A 274 13.76 -8.18 -11.44
N ARG A 275 14.95 -8.46 -10.92
CA ARG A 275 16.20 -8.55 -11.68
C ARG A 275 16.11 -9.40 -12.94
N ARG A 276 15.38 -10.52 -12.89
CA ARG A 276 15.16 -11.41 -14.05
C ARG A 276 14.41 -10.75 -15.22
N PHE A 277 13.70 -9.63 -14.98
CA PHE A 277 12.97 -8.88 -15.99
C PHE A 277 13.70 -7.62 -16.43
N THR A 278 14.72 -7.17 -15.67
CA THR A 278 15.48 -5.97 -15.94
C THR A 278 16.84 -6.26 -16.55
N SER A 279 17.45 -7.42 -16.26
CA SER A 279 18.73 -7.82 -16.83
C SER A 279 18.64 -8.03 -18.34
N GLY A 280 19.76 -7.73 -19.04
CA GLY A 280 19.88 -7.92 -20.49
C GLY A 280 19.38 -6.73 -21.34
N ASP A 281 18.91 -5.66 -20.73
CA ASP A 281 18.58 -4.40 -21.41
C ASP A 281 19.02 -3.20 -20.57
N ALA A 282 20.07 -2.49 -20.98
CA ALA A 282 20.64 -1.35 -20.25
C ALA A 282 19.66 -0.15 -20.12
N ARG A 283 18.60 -0.12 -20.91
CA ARG A 283 17.56 0.90 -20.84
C ARG A 283 16.49 0.61 -19.78
N ILE A 284 16.56 -0.54 -19.12
CA ILE A 284 15.70 -0.86 -17.97
C ILE A 284 16.53 -0.69 -16.71
N GLN A 285 16.24 0.34 -15.95
CA GLN A 285 16.99 0.73 -14.76
C GLN A 285 16.17 0.49 -13.51
N ALA A 286 16.60 -0.45 -12.66
CA ALA A 286 15.99 -0.68 -11.37
C ALA A 286 16.88 -0.11 -10.28
N GLN A 287 16.35 0.87 -9.54
CA GLN A 287 17.04 1.52 -8.42
C GLN A 287 16.33 1.25 -7.11
N GLY A 288 17.08 1.33 -6.02
CA GLY A 288 16.59 1.12 -4.65
C GLY A 288 15.62 2.21 -4.20
N PRO A 289 15.24 2.18 -2.91
CA PRO A 289 14.40 3.22 -2.34
C PRO A 289 15.08 4.56 -2.39
N VAL A 290 14.28 5.60 -2.63
CA VAL A 290 14.69 7.00 -2.66
C VAL A 290 14.06 7.73 -1.47
N GLU A 291 14.71 8.80 -1.02
CA GLU A 291 14.25 9.60 0.10
C GLU A 291 12.93 10.32 -0.23
N ASP A 292 12.85 10.92 -1.42
CA ASP A 292 11.68 11.63 -1.94
C ASP A 292 11.23 11.00 -3.27
N ALA A 293 10.24 10.12 -3.17
CA ALA A 293 9.69 9.45 -4.34
C ALA A 293 9.02 10.43 -5.32
N VAL A 294 8.32 11.44 -4.81
CA VAL A 294 7.61 12.42 -5.66
C VAL A 294 8.60 13.23 -6.49
N ARG A 295 9.69 13.67 -5.87
CA ARG A 295 10.76 14.40 -6.57
C ARG A 295 11.47 13.52 -7.60
N GLU A 296 11.76 12.27 -7.25
CA GLU A 296 12.39 11.33 -8.19
C GLU A 296 11.50 11.05 -9.40
N LEU A 297 10.20 10.82 -9.17
CA LEU A 297 9.24 10.60 -10.25
C LEU A 297 9.18 11.78 -11.23
N ALA A 298 9.28 13.03 -10.75
CA ALA A 298 9.18 14.24 -11.56
C ALA A 298 10.26 14.36 -12.65
N HIS A 299 11.35 13.60 -12.58
CA HIS A 299 12.38 13.54 -13.63
C HIS A 299 11.90 12.82 -14.90
N ALA A 300 10.90 11.93 -14.80
CA ALA A 300 10.38 11.19 -15.94
C ALA A 300 9.32 11.99 -16.73
N ARG A 301 8.97 11.51 -17.92
CA ARG A 301 7.89 12.09 -18.74
C ARG A 301 6.53 11.48 -18.48
N VAL A 302 6.47 10.19 -18.12
CA VAL A 302 5.22 9.43 -17.93
C VAL A 302 5.39 8.43 -16.81
N ALA A 303 4.41 8.35 -15.91
CA ALA A 303 4.30 7.24 -14.98
C ALA A 303 3.46 6.11 -15.59
N VAL A 304 3.93 4.87 -15.43
CA VAL A 304 3.26 3.68 -15.94
C VAL A 304 2.83 2.79 -14.78
N VAL A 305 1.56 2.36 -14.77
CA VAL A 305 0.97 1.53 -13.70
C VAL A 305 0.27 0.31 -14.29
N PRO A 306 1.05 -0.66 -14.84
CA PRO A 306 0.52 -1.82 -15.56
C PRO A 306 0.10 -2.96 -14.60
N VAL A 307 -0.64 -2.64 -13.53
CA VAL A 307 -1.01 -3.56 -12.45
C VAL A 307 -2.19 -4.42 -12.88
N LEU A 308 -2.03 -5.74 -12.85
CA LEU A 308 -3.04 -6.72 -13.25
C LEU A 308 -3.73 -7.42 -12.07
N ALA A 309 -3.23 -7.25 -10.85
CA ALA A 309 -3.80 -7.81 -9.63
C ALA A 309 -3.59 -6.83 -8.48
N GLY A 310 -4.44 -6.91 -7.47
CA GLY A 310 -4.32 -6.09 -6.27
C GLY A 310 -5.68 -5.66 -5.72
N SER A 311 -5.67 -5.12 -4.52
CA SER A 311 -6.77 -4.46 -3.80
C SER A 311 -6.24 -3.14 -3.23
N GLY A 312 -7.09 -2.29 -2.70
CA GLY A 312 -6.70 -0.99 -2.18
C GLY A 312 -6.39 0.07 -3.25
N THR A 313 -6.25 1.32 -2.83
CA THR A 313 -5.91 2.44 -3.71
C THR A 313 -4.42 2.42 -4.08
N ARG A 314 -4.10 2.70 -5.33
CA ARG A 314 -2.72 2.69 -5.83
C ARG A 314 -1.99 3.99 -5.54
N LEU A 315 -1.30 4.06 -4.40
CA LEU A 315 -0.50 5.22 -4.01
C LEU A 315 0.49 5.68 -5.08
N LYS A 316 1.02 4.76 -5.89
CA LYS A 316 1.91 5.11 -7.02
C LYS A 316 1.28 6.04 -8.06
N ILE A 317 -0.06 6.01 -8.23
CA ILE A 317 -0.76 6.97 -9.08
C ILE A 317 -0.85 8.33 -8.36
N LEU A 318 -1.13 8.33 -7.05
CA LEU A 318 -1.15 9.56 -6.25
C LEU A 318 0.25 10.21 -6.21
N GLU A 319 1.32 9.43 -6.04
CA GLU A 319 2.70 9.91 -6.10
C GLU A 319 3.04 10.53 -7.47
N ALA A 320 2.61 9.87 -8.55
CA ALA A 320 2.79 10.41 -9.91
C ALA A 320 2.00 11.72 -10.12
N TRP A 321 0.76 11.80 -9.64
CA TRP A 321 -0.03 13.03 -9.67
C TRP A 321 0.57 14.12 -8.78
N ALA A 322 1.13 13.77 -7.61
CA ALA A 322 1.86 14.69 -6.76
C ALA A 322 3.08 15.29 -7.48
N ALA A 323 3.74 14.49 -8.30
CA ALA A 323 4.86 14.91 -9.16
C ALA A 323 4.41 15.67 -10.43
N GLY A 324 3.10 15.86 -10.66
CA GLY A 324 2.58 16.48 -11.88
C GLY A 324 2.71 15.61 -13.13
N LEU A 325 2.96 14.31 -12.98
CA LEU A 325 3.14 13.41 -14.10
C LEU A 325 1.81 12.92 -14.68
N PRO A 326 1.70 12.82 -16.01
CA PRO A 326 0.65 12.04 -16.65
C PRO A 326 0.86 10.54 -16.37
N VAL A 327 -0.25 9.81 -16.22
CA VAL A 327 -0.25 8.39 -15.88
C VAL A 327 -0.88 7.57 -17.00
N VAL A 328 -0.27 6.44 -17.33
CA VAL A 328 -0.91 5.35 -18.05
C VAL A 328 -1.12 4.19 -17.09
N SER A 329 -2.34 3.71 -16.96
CA SER A 329 -2.69 2.63 -16.02
C SER A 329 -3.59 1.59 -16.68
N THR A 330 -3.62 0.38 -16.13
CA THR A 330 -4.73 -0.52 -16.36
C THR A 330 -5.98 -0.03 -15.62
N THR A 331 -7.16 -0.45 -16.07
CA THR A 331 -8.43 -0.17 -15.39
C THR A 331 -8.37 -0.62 -13.91
N LEU A 332 -7.83 -1.81 -13.67
CA LEU A 332 -7.61 -2.32 -12.31
C LEU A 332 -6.59 -1.47 -11.52
N GLY A 333 -5.54 -1.00 -12.18
CA GLY A 333 -4.52 -0.15 -11.55
C GLY A 333 -5.08 1.18 -11.07
N ALA A 334 -6.08 1.72 -11.72
CA ALA A 334 -6.73 2.99 -11.43
C ALA A 334 -8.01 2.88 -10.55
N GLU A 335 -8.35 1.66 -10.11
CA GLU A 335 -9.56 1.41 -9.31
C GLU A 335 -9.58 2.25 -8.02
N GLY A 336 -10.73 2.87 -7.72
CA GLY A 336 -10.94 3.63 -6.48
C GLY A 336 -10.36 5.05 -6.46
N LEU A 337 -9.82 5.55 -7.59
CA LEU A 337 -9.16 6.86 -7.67
C LEU A 337 -9.99 7.95 -8.39
N GLY A 338 -11.24 7.68 -8.77
CA GLY A 338 -12.00 8.64 -9.60
C GLY A 338 -11.34 8.87 -10.97
N ALA A 339 -10.62 7.87 -11.47
CA ALA A 339 -9.91 7.90 -12.73
C ALA A 339 -10.88 8.05 -13.91
N ARG A 340 -10.56 8.97 -14.82
CA ARG A 340 -11.34 9.21 -16.05
C ARG A 340 -10.40 9.19 -17.23
N ASP A 341 -10.58 8.18 -18.11
CA ASP A 341 -9.77 8.02 -19.30
C ASP A 341 -9.78 9.28 -20.19
N GLY A 342 -8.61 9.66 -20.68
CA GLY A 342 -8.41 10.85 -21.50
C GLY A 342 -8.50 12.20 -20.75
N GLN A 343 -8.84 12.19 -19.45
CA GLN A 343 -8.96 13.39 -18.63
C GLN A 343 -7.79 13.53 -17.64
N ASN A 344 -7.70 12.65 -16.65
CA ASN A 344 -6.68 12.72 -15.60
C ASN A 344 -5.66 11.58 -15.67
N LEU A 345 -5.87 10.59 -16.53
CA LEU A 345 -4.93 9.54 -16.92
C LEU A 345 -5.38 8.89 -18.26
N LEU A 346 -4.56 7.96 -18.77
CA LEU A 346 -4.96 7.07 -19.87
C LEU A 346 -5.14 5.64 -19.34
N LEU A 347 -6.22 4.97 -19.74
CA LEU A 347 -6.50 3.58 -19.40
C LEU A 347 -6.15 2.65 -20.58
N ALA A 348 -5.44 1.56 -20.28
CA ALA A 348 -5.09 0.55 -21.26
C ALA A 348 -4.85 -0.82 -20.61
N ASP A 349 -5.60 -1.85 -21.01
CA ASP A 349 -5.57 -3.17 -20.40
C ASP A 349 -4.82 -4.22 -21.22
N SER A 350 -4.36 -3.89 -22.43
CA SER A 350 -3.55 -4.78 -23.27
C SER A 350 -2.18 -4.18 -23.59
N GLY A 351 -1.20 -5.03 -23.88
CA GLY A 351 0.17 -4.58 -24.23
C GLY A 351 0.21 -3.55 -25.34
N PRO A 352 -0.40 -3.81 -26.52
CA PRO A 352 -0.42 -2.84 -27.62
C PRO A 352 -1.12 -1.52 -27.27
N ALA A 353 -2.30 -1.57 -26.60
CA ALA A 353 -3.02 -0.36 -26.19
C ALA A 353 -2.22 0.44 -25.16
N PHE A 354 -1.53 -0.24 -24.23
CA PHE A 354 -0.68 0.41 -23.23
C PHE A 354 0.53 1.09 -23.88
N ALA A 355 1.20 0.43 -24.83
CA ALA A 355 2.32 1.00 -25.59
C ALA A 355 1.87 2.22 -26.41
N GLU A 356 0.69 2.17 -27.05
CA GLU A 356 0.15 3.31 -27.78
C GLU A 356 -0.21 4.48 -26.84
N ALA A 357 -0.84 4.22 -25.71
CA ALA A 357 -1.15 5.26 -24.71
C ALA A 357 0.12 5.96 -24.19
N VAL A 358 1.17 5.20 -23.87
CA VAL A 358 2.48 5.75 -23.50
C VAL A 358 3.07 6.57 -24.65
N SER A 359 3.04 6.05 -25.88
CA SER A 359 3.58 6.72 -27.06
C SER A 359 2.87 8.05 -27.37
N ARG A 360 1.55 8.13 -27.18
CA ARG A 360 0.78 9.38 -27.31
C ARG A 360 1.27 10.44 -26.33
N LEU A 361 1.51 10.07 -25.07
CA LEU A 361 2.04 10.98 -24.06
C LEU A 361 3.49 11.37 -24.36
N LEU A 362 4.33 10.46 -24.81
CA LEU A 362 5.72 10.78 -25.18
C LEU A 362 5.80 11.76 -26.35
N ALA A 363 4.90 11.64 -27.33
CA ALA A 363 4.88 12.45 -28.55
C ALA A 363 4.34 13.88 -28.33
N CYS A 364 3.46 14.11 -27.34
CA CYS A 364 2.75 15.39 -27.19
C CYS A 364 2.96 16.00 -25.79
N ALA A 365 3.76 17.08 -25.72
CA ALA A 365 4.07 17.78 -24.47
C ALA A 365 2.82 18.44 -23.86
N GLU A 366 1.95 19.03 -24.66
CA GLU A 366 0.73 19.68 -24.23
C GLU A 366 -0.24 18.66 -23.59
N LEU A 367 -0.33 17.45 -24.16
CA LEU A 367 -1.14 16.38 -23.60
C LEU A 367 -0.59 15.95 -22.24
N ARG A 368 0.74 15.80 -22.11
CA ARG A 368 1.39 15.48 -20.82
C ARG A 368 1.07 16.52 -19.76
N GLN A 369 1.25 17.80 -20.08
CA GLN A 369 1.00 18.91 -19.14
C GLN A 369 -0.45 18.95 -18.69
N ARG A 370 -1.38 18.87 -19.63
CA ARG A 370 -2.81 18.88 -19.34
C ARG A 370 -3.23 17.73 -18.43
N MET A 371 -2.77 16.51 -18.73
CA MET A 371 -3.14 15.34 -17.94
C MET A 371 -2.46 15.31 -16.58
N GLY A 372 -1.20 15.70 -16.49
CA GLY A 372 -0.49 15.84 -15.23
C GLY A 372 -1.16 16.86 -14.32
N ALA A 373 -1.52 18.04 -14.86
CA ALA A 373 -2.24 19.07 -14.12
C ALA A 373 -3.63 18.59 -13.64
N ALA A 374 -4.37 17.89 -14.49
CA ALA A 374 -5.69 17.33 -14.12
C ALA A 374 -5.58 16.26 -13.02
N GLY A 375 -4.57 15.40 -13.09
CA GLY A 375 -4.28 14.42 -12.04
C GLY A 375 -3.90 15.11 -10.72
N ARG A 376 -3.02 16.11 -10.78
CA ARG A 376 -2.62 16.91 -9.61
C ARG A 376 -3.81 17.60 -8.96
N LEU A 377 -4.67 18.22 -9.73
CA LEU A 377 -5.89 18.86 -9.22
C LEU A 377 -6.81 17.87 -8.50
N LEU A 378 -6.97 16.67 -9.04
CA LEU A 378 -7.75 15.62 -8.39
C LEU A 378 -7.11 15.15 -7.08
N LEU A 379 -5.78 14.99 -7.05
CA LEU A 379 -5.05 14.67 -5.83
C LEU A 379 -5.30 15.74 -4.74
N GLU A 380 -5.13 17.02 -5.07
CA GLU A 380 -5.31 18.15 -4.14
C GLU A 380 -6.73 18.20 -3.58
N LYS A 381 -7.71 17.88 -4.41
CA LYS A 381 -9.12 17.92 -4.04
C LYS A 381 -9.56 16.74 -3.17
N GLU A 382 -9.06 15.51 -3.44
CA GLU A 382 -9.66 14.29 -2.93
C GLU A 382 -8.68 13.42 -2.08
N PHE A 383 -7.36 13.57 -2.29
CA PHE A 383 -6.36 12.61 -1.80
C PHE A 383 -5.22 13.23 -1.01
N THR A 384 -5.46 14.37 -0.34
CA THR A 384 -4.56 14.90 0.69
C THR A 384 -4.92 14.33 2.06
N TRP A 385 -3.97 14.33 2.99
CA TRP A 385 -4.20 13.85 4.35
C TRP A 385 -5.39 14.58 4.99
N GLU A 386 -5.44 15.91 4.87
CA GLU A 386 -6.50 16.73 5.45
C GLU A 386 -7.87 16.39 4.87
N THR A 387 -7.93 16.08 3.56
CA THR A 387 -9.17 15.67 2.90
C THR A 387 -9.62 14.28 3.36
N ALA A 388 -8.66 13.33 3.53
CA ALA A 388 -8.95 12.01 4.05
C ALA A 388 -9.44 12.07 5.50
N TRP A 389 -8.81 12.91 6.35
CA TRP A 389 -9.18 13.07 7.77
C TRP A 389 -10.60 13.57 7.97
N ARG A 390 -11.15 14.37 7.05
CA ARG A 390 -12.55 14.84 7.13
C ARG A 390 -13.57 13.68 7.07
N LYS A 391 -13.14 12.51 6.63
CA LYS A 391 -13.98 11.31 6.58
C LYS A 391 -13.95 10.51 7.89
N LEU A 392 -13.10 10.88 8.83
CA LEU A 392 -12.98 10.26 10.16
C LEU A 392 -13.74 11.11 11.19
N ASP A 393 -14.38 10.47 12.17
CA ASP A 393 -15.21 11.11 13.20
C ASP A 393 -14.93 10.59 14.63
N PHE A 394 -13.70 10.19 14.87
CA PHE A 394 -13.24 9.76 16.18
C PHE A 394 -12.02 10.53 16.64
#